data_46f4ea51e062e6565e202752287e05bf
#
_entry.id   46f4ea51e062e6565e202752287e05bf
#
_cell.length_a   1.000
_cell.length_b   1.000
_cell.length_c   1.000
_cell.angle_alpha   90.00
_cell.angle_beta   90.00
_cell.angle_gamma   90.00
#
_symmetry.space_group_name_H-M   'P 1'
#
loop_
_entity.id
_entity.type
_entity.pdbx_description
1 polymer ?
#
loop_
_entity_poly.entity_id
_entity_poly.type
_entity_poly.pdbx_seq_one_letter_code
_entity_poly.pdbx_strand_id
1 'polypeptide(L)'
;MLDCSNVSVVIVSFKSEEALSSLLPSIPLECETIIVNNDSPLPKKIKEIRNFSEILNSENKGFGSACNIGVKAARKDYVFIVNPDTVFENNTVAKLLELSEKMPEASAFTPKILNQNKTESFKRRSILLDKNKWLKTHPSKVSEIPVMGGAAIFIKKEIFVKLGGFDEKIFLYHEDDDLSLRLKNEIGPLIYCPDT
;
A
#
# COMPACT_ATOMS: atom_id res chain seq x y z
N MET A 1 18.19 2.89 -13.98
CA MET A 1 17.20 2.79 -12.90
C MET A 1 15.87 3.22 -13.46
N LEU A 2 14.81 2.49 -13.20
CA LEU A 2 13.46 2.97 -13.54
C LEU A 2 13.17 4.22 -12.73
N ASP A 3 12.62 5.23 -13.38
CA ASP A 3 12.24 6.48 -12.78
C ASP A 3 10.96 6.29 -11.93
N CYS A 4 11.11 6.36 -10.61
CA CYS A 4 9.99 6.26 -9.67
C CYS A 4 9.17 7.56 -9.54
N SER A 5 9.44 8.58 -10.35
CA SER A 5 8.76 9.90 -10.30
C SER A 5 7.26 9.81 -10.60
N ASN A 6 6.80 8.70 -11.21
CA ASN A 6 5.39 8.45 -11.50
C ASN A 6 4.64 7.69 -10.38
N VAL A 7 5.22 7.64 -9.18
CA VAL A 7 4.64 6.95 -8.02
C VAL A 7 4.38 7.91 -6.89
N SER A 8 3.16 7.88 -6.32
CA SER A 8 2.80 8.54 -5.06
C SER A 8 2.77 7.50 -3.95
N VAL A 9 3.59 7.68 -2.91
CA VAL A 9 3.53 6.86 -1.69
C VAL A 9 2.53 7.49 -0.73
N VAL A 10 1.48 6.75 -0.40
CA VAL A 10 0.39 7.18 0.50
C VAL A 10 0.52 6.45 1.81
N ILE A 11 0.62 7.19 2.91
CA ILE A 11 0.85 6.69 4.26
C ILE A 11 -0.26 7.21 5.18
N VAL A 12 -0.90 6.32 5.92
CA VAL A 12 -1.84 6.72 6.98
C VAL A 12 -1.11 6.69 8.31
N SER A 13 -1.12 7.81 9.02
CA SER A 13 -0.49 7.97 10.33
C SER A 13 -1.52 8.15 11.43
N PHE A 14 -1.38 7.39 12.50
CA PHE A 14 -2.09 7.59 13.76
C PHE A 14 -1.13 7.26 14.91
N LYS A 15 -0.59 8.28 15.58
CA LYS A 15 0.41 8.14 16.65
C LYS A 15 1.64 7.32 16.22
N SER A 16 2.14 7.59 15.00
CA SER A 16 3.15 6.75 14.33
C SER A 16 4.47 7.48 14.06
N GLU A 17 4.83 8.52 14.83
CA GLU A 17 6.01 9.35 14.54
C GLU A 17 7.31 8.57 14.52
N GLU A 18 7.47 7.60 15.45
CA GLU A 18 8.67 6.76 15.51
C GLU A 18 8.78 5.87 14.25
N ALA A 19 7.68 5.25 13.85
CA ALA A 19 7.60 4.43 12.65
C ALA A 19 7.89 5.26 11.38
N LEU A 20 7.30 6.45 11.26
CA LEU A 20 7.57 7.38 10.16
C LEU A 20 9.04 7.78 10.07
N SER A 21 9.74 7.92 11.19
CA SER A 21 11.16 8.27 11.19
C SER A 21 12.03 7.21 10.52
N SER A 22 11.59 5.95 10.51
CA SER A 22 12.26 4.82 9.85
C SER A 22 11.82 4.65 8.39
N LEU A 23 10.53 4.84 8.10
CA LEU A 23 9.98 4.70 6.75
C LEU A 23 10.45 5.80 5.81
N LEU A 24 10.33 7.07 6.22
CA LEU A 24 10.53 8.21 5.33
C LEU A 24 11.91 8.24 4.64
N PRO A 25 13.04 7.91 5.30
CA PRO A 25 14.33 7.85 4.65
C PRO A 25 14.46 6.73 3.60
N SER A 26 13.64 5.68 3.69
CA SER A 26 13.69 4.51 2.79
C SER A 26 12.93 4.72 1.48
N ILE A 27 12.05 5.72 1.42
CA ILE A 27 11.26 6.00 0.22
C ILE A 27 12.17 6.69 -0.83
N PRO A 28 12.20 6.25 -2.11
CA PRO A 28 12.97 6.94 -3.15
C PRO A 28 12.63 8.43 -3.24
N LEU A 29 13.64 9.29 -3.42
CA LEU A 29 13.47 10.75 -3.38
C LEU A 29 12.56 11.26 -4.50
N GLU A 30 12.51 10.55 -5.62
CA GLU A 30 11.70 10.87 -6.79
C GLU A 30 10.20 10.66 -6.55
N CYS A 31 9.85 9.79 -5.60
CA CYS A 31 8.44 9.52 -5.28
C CYS A 31 7.77 10.71 -4.60
N GLU A 32 6.57 11.03 -5.05
CA GLU A 32 5.68 11.89 -4.27
C GLU A 32 5.33 11.19 -2.95
N THR A 33 5.38 11.89 -1.84
CA THR A 33 5.00 11.33 -0.53
C THR A 33 3.85 12.12 0.07
N ILE A 34 2.80 11.40 0.48
CA ILE A 34 1.59 11.96 1.08
C ILE A 34 1.34 11.24 2.40
N ILE A 35 1.24 11.99 3.49
CA ILE A 35 0.90 11.46 4.81
C ILE A 35 -0.50 11.97 5.18
N VAL A 36 -1.44 11.05 5.34
CA VAL A 36 -2.77 11.37 5.89
C VAL A 36 -2.74 11.07 7.37
N ASN A 37 -2.82 12.12 8.16
CA ASN A 37 -2.64 12.06 9.60
C ASN A 37 -4.01 12.09 10.32
N ASN A 38 -4.32 11.03 11.02
CA ASN A 38 -5.56 10.83 11.78
C ASN A 38 -5.44 11.26 13.25
N ASP A 39 -4.39 12.00 13.61
CA ASP A 39 -4.12 12.46 14.99
C ASP A 39 -3.78 13.95 15.03
N SER A 40 -2.75 14.33 15.72
CA SER A 40 -2.22 15.70 15.84
C SER A 40 -1.19 16.01 14.75
N PRO A 41 -0.94 17.27 14.40
CA PRO A 41 0.06 17.64 13.41
C PRO A 41 1.44 17.02 13.70
N LEU A 42 2.08 16.51 12.66
CA LEU A 42 3.39 15.89 12.78
C LEU A 42 4.45 16.87 13.30
N PRO A 43 5.32 16.43 14.22
CA PRO A 43 6.34 17.29 14.80
C PRO A 43 7.40 17.70 13.76
N LYS A 44 8.07 18.83 14.02
CA LYS A 44 9.09 19.39 13.12
C LYS A 44 10.17 18.37 12.74
N LYS A 45 10.63 17.56 13.68
CA LYS A 45 11.65 16.51 13.46
C LYS A 45 11.26 15.52 12.34
N ILE A 46 9.96 15.23 12.16
CA ILE A 46 9.48 14.35 11.07
C ILE A 46 9.45 15.12 9.74
N LYS A 47 9.01 16.39 9.79
CA LYS A 47 8.94 17.26 8.60
C LYS A 47 10.30 17.58 7.99
N GLU A 48 11.37 17.48 8.77
CA GLU A 48 12.75 17.71 8.33
C GLU A 48 13.41 16.50 7.65
N ILE A 49 12.82 15.30 7.76
CA ILE A 49 13.40 14.06 7.17
C ILE A 49 13.36 14.12 5.64
N ARG A 50 12.24 14.52 5.06
CA ARG A 50 12.03 14.69 3.62
C ARG A 50 10.84 15.57 3.33
N ASN A 51 10.72 16.03 2.09
CA ASN A 51 9.52 16.72 1.64
C ASN A 51 8.35 15.74 1.47
N PHE A 52 7.20 16.07 2.05
CA PHE A 52 5.93 15.39 1.87
C PHE A 52 4.75 16.35 2.02
N SER A 53 3.59 15.93 1.53
CA SER A 53 2.32 16.61 1.79
C SER A 53 1.66 15.99 3.01
N GLU A 54 1.37 16.78 4.05
CA GLU A 54 0.58 16.34 5.21
C GLU A 54 -0.88 16.77 5.03
N ILE A 55 -1.79 15.80 5.16
CA ILE A 55 -3.23 16.02 5.21
C ILE A 55 -3.69 15.66 6.63
N LEU A 56 -4.09 16.67 7.40
CA LEU A 56 -4.57 16.46 8.76
C LEU A 56 -6.08 16.27 8.75
N ASN A 57 -6.54 15.12 9.21
CA ASN A 57 -7.96 14.89 9.44
C ASN A 57 -8.38 15.50 10.78
N SER A 58 -9.60 16.04 10.83
CA SER A 58 -10.18 16.60 12.07
C SER A 58 -10.48 15.54 13.14
N GLU A 59 -10.57 14.29 12.72
CA GLU A 59 -10.83 13.12 13.55
C GLU A 59 -10.23 11.86 12.91
N ASN A 60 -10.05 10.80 13.67
CA ASN A 60 -9.62 9.51 13.13
C ASN A 60 -10.75 8.87 12.30
N LYS A 61 -10.58 8.83 10.98
CA LYS A 61 -11.54 8.27 10.01
C LYS A 61 -11.34 6.79 9.70
N GLY A 62 -10.43 6.13 10.40
CA GLY A 62 -10.01 4.78 10.09
C GLY A 62 -8.99 4.70 8.95
N PHE A 63 -8.51 3.50 8.66
CA PHE A 63 -7.43 3.29 7.69
C PHE A 63 -7.91 3.49 6.25
N GLY A 64 -8.97 2.79 5.84
CA GLY A 64 -9.46 2.82 4.45
C GLY A 64 -9.88 4.22 3.99
N SER A 65 -10.67 4.94 4.81
CA SER A 65 -11.11 6.31 4.50
C SER A 65 -9.92 7.27 4.39
N ALA A 66 -8.91 7.13 5.27
CA ALA A 66 -7.70 7.94 5.18
C ALA A 66 -6.88 7.61 3.93
N CYS A 67 -6.78 6.34 3.53
CA CYS A 67 -6.17 5.95 2.26
C CYS A 67 -6.88 6.60 1.07
N ASN A 68 -8.22 6.60 1.05
CA ASN A 68 -9.02 7.25 -0.01
C ASN A 68 -8.67 8.74 -0.13
N ILE A 69 -8.54 9.45 1.00
CA ILE A 69 -8.15 10.86 1.02
C ILE A 69 -6.75 11.04 0.41
N GLY A 70 -5.78 10.20 0.80
CA GLY A 70 -4.41 10.26 0.30
C GLY A 70 -4.32 9.98 -1.20
N VAL A 71 -5.00 8.93 -1.67
CA VAL A 71 -5.03 8.58 -3.10
C VAL A 71 -5.70 9.67 -3.93
N LYS A 72 -6.76 10.29 -3.42
CA LYS A 72 -7.41 11.43 -4.09
C LYS A 72 -6.45 12.60 -4.28
N ALA A 73 -5.60 12.88 -3.28
CA ALA A 73 -4.61 13.95 -3.31
C ALA A 73 -3.37 13.61 -4.15
N ALA A 74 -3.09 12.34 -4.39
CA ALA A 74 -1.96 11.89 -5.20
C ALA A 74 -2.02 12.44 -6.62
N ARG A 75 -0.86 12.81 -7.19
CA ARG A 75 -0.75 13.43 -8.52
C ARG A 75 -0.13 12.52 -9.56
N LYS A 76 0.32 11.32 -9.15
CA LYS A 76 1.00 10.36 -10.02
C LYS A 76 0.05 9.26 -10.47
N ASP A 77 0.44 8.55 -11.55
CA ASP A 77 -0.40 7.50 -12.14
C ASP A 77 -0.46 6.23 -11.29
N TYR A 78 0.60 5.99 -10.49
CA TYR A 78 0.65 4.87 -9.57
C TYR A 78 0.59 5.36 -8.13
N VAL A 79 -0.09 4.61 -7.29
CA VAL A 79 -0.11 4.83 -5.84
C VAL A 79 0.44 3.59 -5.13
N PHE A 80 1.29 3.83 -4.14
CA PHE A 80 1.79 2.81 -3.25
C PHE A 80 1.30 3.12 -1.84
N ILE A 81 0.24 2.43 -1.42
CA ILE A 81 -0.35 2.56 -0.09
C ILE A 81 0.47 1.70 0.85
N VAL A 82 1.02 2.27 1.92
CA VAL A 82 1.88 1.56 2.86
C VAL A 82 1.57 1.94 4.31
N ASN A 83 1.74 0.97 5.20
CA ASN A 83 1.68 1.24 6.64
C ASN A 83 2.89 2.05 7.10
N PRO A 84 2.75 2.88 8.14
CA PRO A 84 3.84 3.72 8.64
C PRO A 84 5.00 2.92 9.26
N ASP A 85 4.78 1.66 9.66
CA ASP A 85 5.76 0.75 10.26
C ASP A 85 6.49 -0.14 9.24
N THR A 86 6.39 0.19 7.95
CA THR A 86 7.16 -0.46 6.89
C THR A 86 8.49 0.28 6.65
N VAL A 87 9.46 -0.42 6.06
CA VAL A 87 10.71 0.15 5.56
C VAL A 87 11.00 -0.49 4.21
N PHE A 88 11.29 0.33 3.19
CA PHE A 88 11.56 -0.19 1.86
C PHE A 88 12.99 -0.71 1.76
N GLU A 89 13.15 -1.88 1.19
CA GLU A 89 14.44 -2.33 0.70
C GLU A 89 14.77 -1.67 -0.64
N ASN A 90 16.05 -1.72 -1.02
CA ASN A 90 16.52 -1.11 -2.26
C ASN A 90 15.74 -1.63 -3.48
N ASN A 91 15.30 -0.69 -4.32
CA ASN A 91 14.57 -0.96 -5.57
C ASN A 91 13.16 -1.54 -5.43
N THR A 92 12.56 -1.61 -4.24
CA THR A 92 11.17 -2.12 -4.08
C THR A 92 10.19 -1.40 -5.01
N VAL A 93 10.17 -0.07 -4.99
CA VAL A 93 9.24 0.72 -5.83
C VAL A 93 9.51 0.52 -7.31
N ALA A 94 10.79 0.55 -7.72
CA ALA A 94 11.18 0.38 -9.12
C ALA A 94 10.77 -0.99 -9.67
N LYS A 95 10.96 -2.05 -8.89
CA LYS A 95 10.57 -3.41 -9.29
C LYS A 95 9.06 -3.59 -9.38
N LEU A 96 8.29 -2.99 -8.46
CA LEU A 96 6.83 -3.02 -8.51
C LEU A 96 6.32 -2.27 -9.76
N LEU A 97 6.91 -1.12 -10.07
CA LEU A 97 6.58 -0.35 -11.26
C LEU A 97 6.88 -1.16 -12.54
N GLU A 98 8.09 -1.72 -12.66
CA GLU A 98 8.48 -2.56 -13.79
C GLU A 98 7.54 -3.74 -13.99
N LEU A 99 7.16 -4.41 -12.89
CA LEU A 99 6.26 -5.55 -12.96
C LEU A 99 4.85 -5.14 -13.37
N SER A 100 4.38 -3.99 -12.89
CA SER A 100 3.06 -3.46 -13.26
C SER A 100 2.96 -3.06 -14.73
N GLU A 101 4.08 -2.61 -15.34
CA GLU A 101 4.15 -2.34 -16.77
C GLU A 101 4.16 -3.62 -17.61
N LYS A 102 4.77 -4.70 -17.09
CA LYS A 102 4.82 -6.02 -17.74
C LYS A 102 3.52 -6.81 -17.63
N MET A 103 2.67 -6.50 -16.66
CA MET A 103 1.42 -7.19 -16.36
C MET A 103 0.26 -6.19 -16.30
N PRO A 104 -0.09 -5.55 -17.42
CA PRO A 104 -1.11 -4.49 -17.47
C PRO A 104 -2.53 -4.99 -17.13
N GLU A 105 -2.75 -6.30 -17.20
CA GLU A 105 -4.02 -6.96 -16.82
C GLU A 105 -4.18 -7.10 -15.30
N ALA A 106 -3.10 -6.97 -14.54
CA ALA A 106 -3.15 -7.08 -13.07
C ALA A 106 -3.79 -5.84 -12.46
N SER A 107 -4.66 -6.07 -11.49
CA SER A 107 -5.36 -4.99 -10.80
C SER A 107 -4.53 -4.31 -9.72
N ALA A 108 -3.70 -5.08 -9.00
CA ALA A 108 -2.80 -4.57 -7.97
C ALA A 108 -1.65 -5.54 -7.68
N PHE A 109 -0.61 -5.00 -7.04
CA PHE A 109 0.60 -5.73 -6.69
C PHE A 109 0.90 -5.56 -5.20
N THR A 110 1.45 -6.58 -4.57
CA THR A 110 1.94 -6.52 -3.19
C THR A 110 3.36 -7.07 -3.12
N PRO A 111 4.29 -6.35 -2.48
CA PRO A 111 5.65 -6.81 -2.31
C PRO A 111 5.73 -7.93 -1.28
N LYS A 112 6.89 -8.54 -1.18
CA LYS A 112 7.25 -9.37 -0.04
C LYS A 112 7.41 -8.51 1.21
N ILE A 113 6.76 -8.92 2.28
CA ILE A 113 6.85 -8.26 3.57
C ILE A 113 7.60 -9.15 4.54
N LEU A 114 8.62 -8.61 5.19
CA LEU A 114 9.40 -9.27 6.22
C LEU A 114 9.10 -8.64 7.59
N ASN A 115 8.94 -9.49 8.58
CA ASN A 115 8.92 -9.07 9.98
C ASN A 115 10.34 -8.65 10.42
N GLN A 116 10.47 -8.00 11.57
CA GLN A 116 11.77 -7.61 12.15
C GLN A 116 12.74 -8.78 12.31
N ASN A 117 12.24 -9.99 12.57
CA ASN A 117 13.04 -11.22 12.65
C ASN A 117 13.32 -11.88 11.29
N LYS A 118 13.07 -11.16 10.18
CA LYS A 118 13.24 -11.60 8.79
C LYS A 118 12.36 -12.79 8.37
N THR A 119 11.34 -13.14 9.14
CA THR A 119 10.32 -14.09 8.69
C THR A 119 9.31 -13.39 7.78
N GLU A 120 8.83 -14.11 6.77
CA GLU A 120 7.82 -13.55 5.86
C GLU A 120 6.47 -13.35 6.55
N SER A 121 5.90 -12.17 6.39
CA SER A 121 4.51 -11.86 6.71
C SER A 121 3.69 -11.95 5.42
N PHE A 122 2.79 -12.91 5.33
CA PHE A 122 2.01 -13.13 4.12
C PHE A 122 0.55 -13.47 4.43
N LYS A 123 -0.36 -12.75 3.79
CA LYS A 123 -1.80 -12.98 3.93
C LYS A 123 -2.25 -14.11 3.00
N ARG A 124 -2.52 -15.27 3.55
CA ARG A 124 -2.91 -16.49 2.78
C ARG A 124 -4.40 -16.75 2.74
N ARG A 125 -5.16 -16.09 3.58
CA ARG A 125 -6.57 -16.39 3.82
C ARG A 125 -7.36 -15.13 4.18
N SER A 126 -8.64 -15.16 3.91
CA SER A 126 -9.61 -14.17 4.36
C SER A 126 -10.87 -14.87 4.85
N ILE A 127 -11.56 -14.26 5.80
CA ILE A 127 -12.88 -14.74 6.23
C ILE A 127 -13.96 -14.54 5.16
N LEU A 128 -13.70 -13.66 4.19
CA LEU A 128 -14.59 -13.38 3.06
C LEU A 128 -14.42 -14.36 1.90
N LEU A 129 -13.48 -15.32 2.01
CA LEU A 129 -13.21 -16.33 0.98
C LEU A 129 -13.53 -17.73 1.49
N ASP A 130 -14.05 -18.56 0.60
CA ASP A 130 -14.15 -19.99 0.84
C ASP A 130 -12.77 -20.59 1.16
N LYS A 131 -12.73 -21.51 2.13
CA LYS A 131 -11.47 -22.12 2.58
C LYS A 131 -10.69 -22.84 1.48
N ASN A 132 -11.34 -23.33 0.45
CA ASN A 132 -10.72 -23.97 -0.72
C ASN A 132 -9.93 -23.00 -1.60
N LYS A 133 -10.18 -21.68 -1.48
CA LYS A 133 -9.45 -20.59 -2.15
C LYS A 133 -8.25 -20.08 -1.36
N TRP A 134 -8.02 -20.57 -0.14
CA TRP A 134 -6.89 -20.17 0.68
C TRP A 134 -5.58 -20.75 0.15
N LEU A 135 -4.53 -19.95 0.17
CA LEU A 135 -3.20 -20.46 -0.16
C LEU A 135 -2.66 -21.36 0.95
N LYS A 136 -2.15 -22.52 0.55
CA LYS A 136 -1.54 -23.49 1.49
C LYS A 136 -0.13 -23.05 1.89
N THR A 137 0.61 -22.46 0.96
CA THR A 137 2.02 -22.05 1.12
C THR A 137 2.22 -20.66 0.53
N HIS A 138 3.30 -19.98 0.93
CA HIS A 138 3.75 -18.75 0.30
C HIS A 138 4.24 -19.04 -1.12
N PRO A 139 3.85 -18.22 -2.11
CA PRO A 139 4.45 -18.31 -3.43
C PRO A 139 5.94 -17.92 -3.37
N SER A 140 6.78 -18.66 -4.07
CA SER A 140 8.22 -18.34 -4.20
C SER A 140 8.56 -17.60 -5.48
N LYS A 141 7.56 -17.35 -6.33
CA LYS A 141 7.67 -16.63 -7.60
C LYS A 141 6.53 -15.64 -7.72
N VAL A 142 6.66 -14.68 -8.64
CA VAL A 142 5.55 -13.81 -9.04
C VAL A 142 4.32 -14.66 -9.33
N SER A 143 3.24 -14.42 -8.61
CA SER A 143 2.06 -15.30 -8.63
C SER A 143 0.79 -14.52 -8.34
N GLU A 144 -0.30 -14.99 -8.94
CA GLU A 144 -1.63 -14.54 -8.53
C GLU A 144 -1.95 -15.02 -7.10
N ILE A 145 -2.58 -14.15 -6.32
CA ILE A 145 -2.98 -14.42 -4.94
C ILE A 145 -4.48 -14.13 -4.72
N PRO A 146 -5.10 -14.77 -3.74
CA PRO A 146 -6.53 -14.57 -3.49
C PRO A 146 -6.86 -13.24 -2.82
N VAL A 147 -6.00 -12.73 -1.93
CA VAL A 147 -6.15 -11.48 -1.18
C VAL A 147 -4.79 -10.87 -0.88
N MET A 148 -4.74 -9.56 -0.76
CA MET A 148 -3.57 -8.80 -0.31
C MET A 148 -3.71 -8.42 1.16
N GLY A 149 -2.57 -8.19 1.84
CA GLY A 149 -2.55 -7.50 3.13
C GLY A 149 -2.49 -5.99 2.93
N GLY A 150 -3.16 -5.24 3.82
CA GLY A 150 -3.20 -3.78 3.77
C GLY A 150 -1.87 -3.07 4.03
N ALA A 151 -0.82 -3.80 4.44
CA ALA A 151 0.47 -3.21 4.79
C ALA A 151 1.22 -2.59 3.60
N ALA A 152 1.03 -3.12 2.37
CA ALA A 152 1.67 -2.60 1.17
C ALA A 152 0.89 -2.98 -0.09
N ILE A 153 0.24 -2.01 -0.73
CA ILE A 153 -0.58 -2.17 -1.94
C ILE A 153 -0.10 -1.21 -3.01
N PHE A 154 0.42 -1.74 -4.11
CA PHE A 154 0.82 -0.98 -5.29
C PHE A 154 -0.23 -1.13 -6.38
N ILE A 155 -0.76 -0.01 -6.90
CA ILE A 155 -1.90 -0.02 -7.81
C ILE A 155 -1.88 1.21 -8.72
N LYS A 156 -2.41 1.10 -9.95
CA LYS A 156 -2.71 2.29 -10.76
C LYS A 156 -3.81 3.12 -10.10
N LYS A 157 -3.57 4.42 -9.98
CA LYS A 157 -4.54 5.35 -9.37
C LYS A 157 -5.90 5.28 -10.05
N GLU A 158 -5.94 5.21 -11.37
CA GLU A 158 -7.18 5.10 -12.15
C GLU A 158 -8.01 3.86 -11.78
N ILE A 159 -7.34 2.72 -11.55
CA ILE A 159 -8.01 1.46 -11.13
C ILE A 159 -8.62 1.64 -9.75
N PHE A 160 -7.85 2.18 -8.80
CA PHE A 160 -8.31 2.43 -7.43
C PHE A 160 -9.53 3.35 -7.41
N VAL A 161 -9.47 4.45 -8.17
CA VAL A 161 -10.57 5.44 -8.25
C VAL A 161 -11.79 4.85 -8.95
N LYS A 162 -11.61 4.12 -10.06
CA LYS A 162 -12.71 3.46 -10.81
C LYS A 162 -13.46 2.46 -9.93
N LEU A 163 -12.75 1.73 -9.07
CA LEU A 163 -13.34 0.77 -8.13
C LEU A 163 -14.07 1.46 -6.96
N GLY A 164 -13.86 2.76 -6.73
CA GLY A 164 -14.41 3.51 -5.61
C GLY A 164 -13.54 3.50 -4.35
N GLY A 165 -12.30 2.98 -4.43
CA GLY A 165 -11.38 2.92 -3.30
C GLY A 165 -11.78 1.90 -2.24
N PHE A 166 -11.36 2.14 -0.98
CA PHE A 166 -11.80 1.37 0.18
C PHE A 166 -13.24 1.71 0.56
N ASP A 167 -14.00 0.73 1.07
CA ASP A 167 -15.32 1.00 1.65
C ASP A 167 -15.15 1.76 2.98
N GLU A 168 -15.63 3.02 3.00
CA GLU A 168 -15.51 3.91 4.15
C GLU A 168 -16.34 3.50 5.37
N LYS A 169 -17.25 2.52 5.21
CA LYS A 169 -18.01 1.93 6.32
C LYS A 169 -17.15 0.98 7.14
N ILE A 170 -16.04 0.49 6.60
CA ILE A 170 -15.10 -0.38 7.30
C ILE A 170 -14.05 0.53 7.97
N PHE A 171 -14.18 0.68 9.29
CA PHE A 171 -13.28 1.55 10.05
C PHE A 171 -11.86 1.00 10.14
N LEU A 172 -11.72 -0.30 10.48
CA LEU A 172 -10.43 -0.97 10.64
C LEU A 172 -10.61 -2.48 10.55
N TYR A 173 -9.65 -3.14 9.90
CA TYR A 173 -9.60 -4.56 9.55
C TYR A 173 -10.64 -4.99 8.52
N HIS A 174 -10.24 -5.91 7.64
CA HIS A 174 -11.00 -6.43 6.50
C HIS A 174 -11.27 -5.44 5.36
N GLU A 175 -10.86 -4.17 5.46
CA GLU A 175 -10.90 -3.22 4.34
C GLU A 175 -10.01 -3.65 3.18
N ASP A 176 -8.88 -4.29 3.48
CA ASP A 176 -7.96 -4.88 2.50
C ASP A 176 -8.52 -6.17 1.88
N ASP A 177 -9.28 -6.96 2.64
CA ASP A 177 -10.02 -8.12 2.13
C ASP A 177 -11.11 -7.68 1.14
N ASP A 178 -11.93 -6.70 1.51
CA ASP A 178 -12.99 -6.16 0.67
C ASP A 178 -12.40 -5.59 -0.63
N LEU A 179 -11.39 -4.72 -0.53
CA LEU A 179 -10.70 -4.15 -1.68
C LEU A 179 -10.14 -5.24 -2.60
N SER A 180 -9.49 -6.25 -2.02
CA SER A 180 -8.92 -7.38 -2.77
C SER A 180 -9.97 -8.13 -3.57
N LEU A 181 -11.12 -8.40 -2.97
CA LEU A 181 -12.20 -9.14 -3.63
C LEU A 181 -12.83 -8.33 -4.76
N ARG A 182 -13.09 -7.03 -4.54
CA ARG A 182 -13.63 -6.15 -5.58
C ARG A 182 -12.66 -5.99 -6.75
N LEU A 183 -11.37 -5.76 -6.48
CA LEU A 183 -10.33 -5.70 -7.51
C LEU A 183 -10.30 -6.96 -8.36
N LYS A 184 -10.28 -8.14 -7.70
CA LYS A 184 -10.21 -9.42 -8.39
C LYS A 184 -11.45 -9.73 -9.21
N ASN A 185 -12.63 -9.36 -8.74
CA ASN A 185 -13.88 -9.68 -9.40
C ASN A 185 -14.21 -8.72 -10.56
N GLU A 186 -13.80 -7.46 -10.47
CA GLU A 186 -14.23 -6.40 -11.39
C GLU A 186 -13.13 -5.94 -12.35
N ILE A 187 -11.84 -6.11 -11.97
CA ILE A 187 -10.72 -5.56 -12.74
C ILE A 187 -9.79 -6.67 -13.24
N GLY A 188 -9.16 -7.44 -12.33
CA GLY A 188 -8.16 -8.44 -12.72
C GLY A 188 -7.40 -9.05 -11.55
N PRO A 189 -6.38 -9.87 -11.83
CA PRO A 189 -5.66 -10.60 -10.80
C PRO A 189 -4.87 -9.68 -9.85
N LEU A 190 -4.72 -10.15 -8.62
CA LEU A 190 -3.83 -9.59 -7.61
C LEU A 190 -2.49 -10.32 -7.65
N ILE A 191 -1.38 -9.60 -7.71
CA ILE A 191 -0.05 -10.18 -7.94
C ILE A 191 0.84 -10.01 -6.72
N TYR A 192 1.41 -11.11 -6.26
CA TYR A 192 2.46 -11.14 -5.25
C TYR A 192 3.84 -11.10 -5.91
N CYS A 193 4.72 -10.25 -5.39
CA CYS A 193 6.05 -9.95 -5.91
C CYS A 193 7.12 -10.32 -4.88
N PRO A 194 7.67 -11.55 -4.88
CA PRO A 194 8.60 -12.03 -3.85
C PRO A 194 9.99 -11.42 -3.90
N ASP A 195 10.38 -10.84 -5.03
CA ASP A 195 11.73 -10.27 -5.26
C ASP A 195 11.79 -8.75 -5.05
N THR A 196 10.76 -8.19 -4.40
CA THR A 196 10.60 -6.75 -4.17
C THR A 196 10.75 -6.39 -2.72
#